data_602781f92b75edf635ef97fb3ad0af2d
#
_entry.id   602781f92b75edf635ef97fb3ad0af2d
#
_cell.length_a   1.000
_cell.length_b   1.000
_cell.length_c   1.000
_cell.angle_alpha   90.00
_cell.angle_beta   90.00
_cell.angle_gamma   90.00
#
_symmetry.space_group_name_H-M   'P 1'
#
loop_
_entity.id
_entity.type
_entity.pdbx_description
1 polymer ?
#
loop_
_entity_poly.entity_id
_entity_poly.type
_entity_poly.pdbx_seq_one_letter_code
_entity_poly.pdbx_strand_id
1 'polypeptide(L)'
;MKDYSLLLTIASLVTLSSCVSPTTSTGGSMSNSKESSSITNSESVSESVSIDENADYIVSEIKTLENGKTYLEVDGNPFALRGGQLRVDGLLNRDYEWYPNAMDPLTYDQIEEYFKQAKEFNLNTLELALDWKRIEIEKDVYDFTLVDKLLSMSNKYDLKCEFLWFSTNMCGDSHQFHIPDYIIYDQETYPRFEVEKESHSGLYGNVFWLILNDEDLMARERLVLEKLMDHVYEWNLENGKKNPLIGMQIHNESDGLLRWRLDQRNISLNGEKVTPEFLWNVTLEALDNAGKTVKDAKYKIYTRCNMTVTFGVGEFPQFAGKGFSPLDVLRLDGIDMIGDDPYSPDPKKINKTVKEYAVEGNYPHISENMGNYASSPALFLTAYQAGGSYMFYDFATPQYFIFVNGSGSYQMDQGIINPDFTYKAHSAEARSIVNGIAKMGSVLPLVNSEDFAAFNVLTEENKKELTQTICTSSIQIKYETKNGGVAYAIENGEYLYLYSTQDCNMTIENASFTYKADIGHFEVDEFIVEDSEIVNPTISVGKEKLYRIKIRSINKEVSSTTNENV
;
A
#
# COMPACT_ATOMS: atom_id res chain seq x y z
N MET A 1 0.32 -43.53 -18.87
CA MET A 1 1.57 -44.14 -19.31
C MET A 1 2.08 -43.38 -20.52
N LYS A 2 2.96 -42.42 -20.29
CA LYS A 2 3.97 -41.93 -21.23
C LYS A 2 5.00 -41.17 -20.39
N ASP A 3 6.18 -41.80 -20.32
CA ASP A 3 7.36 -41.29 -19.62
C ASP A 3 7.90 -40.05 -20.31
N TYR A 4 8.28 -39.06 -19.51
CA TYR A 4 9.25 -38.03 -19.90
C TYR A 4 10.33 -37.96 -18.83
N SER A 5 11.43 -38.63 -19.12
CA SER A 5 12.71 -38.44 -18.47
C SER A 5 13.34 -37.13 -18.93
N LEU A 6 13.70 -36.24 -18.02
CA LEU A 6 14.51 -35.07 -18.33
C LEU A 6 15.88 -35.23 -17.67
N LEU A 7 16.90 -35.21 -18.50
CA LEU A 7 18.32 -35.27 -18.12
C LEU A 7 18.74 -33.97 -17.41
N LEU A 8 19.34 -34.15 -16.23
CA LEU A 8 20.19 -33.15 -15.60
C LEU A 8 21.58 -33.19 -16.26
N THR A 9 22.04 -32.02 -16.69
CA THR A 9 23.46 -31.80 -17.03
C THR A 9 24.04 -30.81 -16.04
N ILE A 10 24.90 -31.30 -15.15
CA ILE A 10 25.73 -30.51 -14.23
C ILE A 10 26.97 -30.07 -15.00
N ALA A 11 27.27 -28.80 -15.00
CA ALA A 11 28.58 -28.30 -15.38
C ALA A 11 29.14 -27.40 -14.27
N SER A 12 30.05 -27.99 -13.52
CA SER A 12 30.92 -27.27 -12.57
C SER A 12 32.04 -26.58 -13.32
N LEU A 13 32.34 -25.36 -12.98
CA LEU A 13 33.69 -24.81 -13.23
C LEU A 13 34.09 -23.84 -12.10
N VAL A 14 35.16 -24.28 -11.44
CA VAL A 14 35.95 -23.58 -10.44
C VAL A 14 37.07 -22.81 -11.14
N THR A 15 37.45 -21.66 -10.65
CA THR A 15 38.81 -21.10 -10.51
C THR A 15 38.69 -19.70 -9.95
N LEU A 16 39.11 -19.42 -8.77
CA LEU A 16 40.41 -19.21 -8.12
C LEU A 16 41.18 -17.95 -8.57
N SER A 17 41.52 -17.22 -7.54
CA SER A 17 42.75 -16.40 -7.34
C SER A 17 42.68 -14.94 -7.82
N SER A 18 43.22 -13.96 -7.15
CA SER A 18 43.99 -13.80 -5.89
C SER A 18 44.22 -12.32 -5.65
N CYS A 19 44.28 -11.95 -4.38
CA CYS A 19 45.14 -10.95 -3.70
C CYS A 19 45.76 -9.80 -4.48
N VAL A 20 45.68 -8.59 -3.96
CA VAL A 20 46.82 -7.85 -3.36
C VAL A 20 46.34 -6.50 -2.78
N SER A 21 46.59 -6.27 -1.52
CA SER A 21 46.74 -4.96 -0.86
C SER A 21 48.26 -4.70 -0.69
N PRO A 22 48.71 -3.64 -0.06
CA PRO A 22 48.28 -2.23 0.04
C PRO A 22 49.48 -1.30 -0.27
N THR A 23 49.32 0.02 -0.27
CA THR A 23 50.38 0.91 0.19
C THR A 23 49.86 2.27 0.67
N THR A 24 50.38 2.63 1.77
CA THR A 24 50.38 3.86 2.53
C THR A 24 51.14 5.00 1.82
N SER A 25 50.76 6.26 2.07
CA SER A 25 51.59 7.22 2.80
C SER A 25 51.19 8.69 2.58
N THR A 26 51.15 9.40 3.70
CA THR A 26 51.69 10.73 4.01
C THR A 26 51.16 11.92 3.22
N GLY A 27 50.47 12.86 3.80
CA GLY A 27 51.01 13.80 4.80
C GLY A 27 51.25 15.15 4.15
N GLY A 28 50.53 16.20 4.54
CA GLY A 28 50.76 17.56 4.06
C GLY A 28 49.88 18.57 4.80
N SER A 29 50.43 19.15 5.83
CA SER A 29 49.95 20.28 6.63
C SER A 29 50.29 21.61 5.93
N MET A 30 49.43 22.63 6.18
CA MET A 30 49.67 24.09 6.23
C MET A 30 48.51 24.84 5.53
N SER A 31 48.01 25.95 5.92
CA SER A 31 48.19 26.90 7.01
C SER A 31 47.07 27.95 6.93
N ASN A 32 46.79 28.54 8.05
CA ASN A 32 45.89 29.67 8.30
C ASN A 32 45.96 30.84 7.30
N SER A 33 44.79 31.42 6.99
CA SER A 33 44.64 32.88 6.96
C SER A 33 43.26 33.30 7.46
N LYS A 34 43.25 34.12 8.49
CA LYS A 34 42.12 34.84 9.05
C LYS A 34 41.79 36.02 8.13
N GLU A 35 40.52 36.15 7.78
CA GLU A 35 39.96 37.47 7.56
C GLU A 35 38.64 37.59 8.33
N SER A 36 38.61 38.61 9.18
CA SER A 36 37.48 39.02 9.99
C SER A 36 36.57 39.95 9.17
N SER A 37 35.32 39.58 8.99
CA SER A 37 34.28 40.55 8.68
C SER A 37 33.15 40.43 9.71
N SER A 38 32.97 41.53 10.42
CA SER A 38 31.90 41.78 11.37
C SER A 38 30.56 41.75 10.69
N ILE A 39 29.70 40.84 11.07
CA ILE A 39 28.27 40.85 10.75
C ILE A 39 27.50 41.03 12.06
N THR A 40 26.72 42.09 12.09
CA THR A 40 25.82 42.51 13.13
C THR A 40 24.84 41.42 13.49
N ASN A 41 24.73 41.12 14.79
CA ASN A 41 23.71 40.32 15.40
C ASN A 41 22.34 40.92 15.14
N SER A 42 21.52 40.24 14.37
CA SER A 42 20.05 40.32 14.50
C SER A 42 19.64 39.18 15.44
N GLU A 43 19.24 39.53 16.64
CA GLU A 43 18.58 38.61 17.56
C GLU A 43 17.27 38.14 16.91
N SER A 44 17.28 36.91 16.42
CA SER A 44 16.04 36.20 16.15
C SER A 44 15.50 35.72 17.50
N VAL A 45 14.45 36.37 17.95
CA VAL A 45 13.61 35.87 19.05
C VAL A 45 12.97 34.58 18.53
N SER A 46 13.53 33.46 18.91
CA SER A 46 12.82 32.18 18.81
C SER A 46 11.73 32.20 19.88
N GLU A 47 10.50 32.47 19.48
CA GLU A 47 9.34 32.11 20.29
C GLU A 47 9.44 30.59 20.51
N SER A 48 9.77 30.20 21.71
CA SER A 48 9.55 28.85 22.18
C SER A 48 8.05 28.62 22.25
N VAL A 49 7.46 28.07 21.19
CA VAL A 49 6.12 27.51 21.26
C VAL A 49 6.18 26.46 22.35
N SER A 50 5.53 26.72 23.47
CA SER A 50 5.32 25.74 24.51
C SER A 50 4.46 24.64 23.89
N ILE A 51 5.10 23.49 23.58
CA ILE A 51 4.37 22.30 23.17
C ILE A 51 3.51 21.91 24.36
N ASP A 52 2.22 21.93 24.17
CA ASP A 52 1.28 21.36 25.14
C ASP A 52 1.56 19.85 25.17
N GLU A 53 2.18 19.37 26.25
CA GLU A 53 2.52 17.96 26.42
C GLU A 53 1.29 17.02 26.41
N ASN A 54 0.09 17.60 26.47
CA ASN A 54 -1.19 16.88 26.42
C ASN A 54 -1.89 16.98 25.07
N ALA A 55 -1.36 17.72 24.10
CA ALA A 55 -1.96 17.79 22.76
C ALA A 55 -1.68 16.51 21.96
N ASP A 56 -2.69 16.04 21.24
CA ASP A 56 -2.55 14.95 20.28
C ASP A 56 -1.52 15.31 19.19
N TYR A 57 -0.65 14.36 18.88
CA TYR A 57 0.35 14.50 17.80
C TYR A 57 -0.19 13.87 16.52
N ILE A 58 -0.91 14.68 15.73
CA ILE A 58 -1.60 14.21 14.53
C ILE A 58 -0.59 14.08 13.38
N VAL A 59 -0.43 12.88 12.88
CA VAL A 59 0.45 12.53 11.74
C VAL A 59 -0.35 12.31 10.47
N SER A 60 -1.45 11.57 10.56
CA SER A 60 -2.31 11.30 9.42
C SER A 60 -3.76 11.14 9.84
N GLU A 61 -4.67 11.46 8.92
CA GLU A 61 -6.10 11.28 9.13
C GLU A 61 -6.85 11.22 7.78
N ILE A 62 -8.04 10.62 7.77
CA ILE A 62 -8.93 10.65 6.62
C ILE A 62 -9.79 11.90 6.70
N LYS A 63 -9.76 12.71 5.66
CA LYS A 63 -10.51 13.95 5.51
C LYS A 63 -11.62 13.81 4.49
N THR A 64 -12.67 14.61 4.65
CA THR A 64 -13.79 14.71 3.71
C THR A 64 -13.95 16.15 3.23
N LEU A 65 -13.98 16.32 1.92
CA LEU A 65 -14.27 17.61 1.28
C LEU A 65 -15.76 17.94 1.36
N GLU A 66 -16.13 19.19 1.11
CA GLU A 66 -17.55 19.63 1.10
C GLU A 66 -18.41 18.86 0.07
N ASN A 67 -17.82 18.36 -1.01
CA ASN A 67 -18.50 17.56 -2.02
C ASN A 67 -18.64 16.08 -1.65
N GLY A 68 -18.21 15.68 -0.45
CA GLY A 68 -18.28 14.31 0.06
C GLY A 68 -17.09 13.40 -0.34
N LYS A 69 -16.14 13.90 -1.14
CA LYS A 69 -14.94 13.14 -1.48
C LYS A 69 -14.02 13.02 -0.26
N THR A 70 -13.55 11.80 0.00
CA THR A 70 -12.54 11.50 1.02
C THR A 70 -11.14 11.47 0.44
N TYR A 71 -10.16 11.80 1.26
CA TYR A 71 -8.73 11.70 0.94
C TYR A 71 -7.91 11.47 2.20
N LEU A 72 -6.70 10.93 2.02
CA LEU A 72 -5.72 10.80 3.09
C LEU A 72 -4.94 12.12 3.23
N GLU A 73 -4.82 12.62 4.45
CA GLU A 73 -3.93 13.72 4.84
C GLU A 73 -2.76 13.16 5.65
N VAL A 74 -1.54 13.59 5.33
CA VAL A 74 -0.31 13.23 6.07
C VAL A 74 0.50 14.50 6.30
N ASP A 75 0.94 14.72 7.53
CA ASP A 75 1.67 15.92 7.93
C ASP A 75 0.96 17.24 7.51
N GLY A 76 -0.39 17.23 7.57
CA GLY A 76 -1.24 18.36 7.21
C GLY A 76 -1.37 18.62 5.69
N ASN A 77 -0.96 17.67 4.84
CA ASN A 77 -1.06 17.80 3.38
C ASN A 77 -1.82 16.62 2.77
N PRO A 78 -2.64 16.86 1.71
CA PRO A 78 -3.24 15.78 0.94
C PRO A 78 -2.16 14.84 0.39
N PHE A 79 -2.34 13.54 0.59
CA PHE A 79 -1.32 12.54 0.33
C PHE A 79 -1.80 11.47 -0.66
N ALA A 80 -1.17 11.42 -1.83
CA ALA A 80 -1.37 10.37 -2.82
C ALA A 80 -0.53 9.14 -2.44
N LEU A 81 -1.11 8.20 -1.70
CA LEU A 81 -0.45 6.99 -1.24
C LEU A 81 -0.04 6.11 -2.42
N ARG A 82 1.25 5.98 -2.71
CA ARG A 82 1.84 5.11 -3.74
C ARG A 82 2.59 4.00 -3.04
N GLY A 83 1.90 2.90 -2.79
CA GLY A 83 2.35 1.87 -1.87
C GLY A 83 2.86 0.59 -2.51
N GLY A 84 3.65 -0.12 -1.72
CA GLY A 84 4.04 -1.51 -1.96
C GLY A 84 4.18 -2.25 -0.64
N GLN A 85 3.70 -3.47 -0.59
CA GLN A 85 3.82 -4.32 0.60
C GLN A 85 5.18 -5.01 0.63
N LEU A 86 5.75 -5.12 1.82
CA LEU A 86 6.94 -5.90 2.10
C LEU A 86 6.68 -6.82 3.29
N ARG A 87 6.65 -8.11 3.04
CA ARG A 87 6.39 -9.15 4.03
C ARG A 87 7.60 -9.40 4.93
N VAL A 88 7.96 -8.40 5.78
CA VAL A 88 9.09 -8.48 6.73
C VAL A 88 8.88 -9.55 7.81
N ASP A 89 7.63 -9.91 8.11
CA ASP A 89 7.25 -11.00 9.00
C ASP A 89 7.89 -12.33 8.59
N GLY A 90 7.75 -12.70 7.33
CA GLY A 90 8.33 -13.93 6.77
C GLY A 90 9.85 -13.86 6.55
N LEU A 91 10.38 -12.65 6.32
CA LEU A 91 11.79 -12.48 5.94
C LEU A 91 12.78 -12.70 7.09
N LEU A 92 12.34 -12.49 8.32
CA LEU A 92 13.18 -12.53 9.52
C LEU A 92 13.00 -13.82 10.33
N ASN A 93 12.09 -14.72 9.96
CA ASN A 93 11.73 -15.86 10.78
C ASN A 93 12.12 -17.20 10.16
N ARG A 94 13.01 -17.95 10.83
CA ARG A 94 13.36 -19.32 10.47
C ARG A 94 12.26 -20.33 10.81
N ASP A 95 11.45 -20.04 11.82
CA ASP A 95 10.54 -20.98 12.45
C ASP A 95 9.11 -20.88 11.88
N TYR A 96 8.97 -20.23 10.72
CA TYR A 96 7.71 -20.22 10.00
C TYR A 96 7.45 -21.62 9.46
N GLU A 97 6.53 -22.37 10.06
CA GLU A 97 6.11 -23.68 9.56
C GLU A 97 5.56 -23.61 8.12
N TRP A 98 5.16 -22.43 7.66
CA TRP A 98 4.74 -22.17 6.30
C TRP A 98 5.84 -22.26 5.28
N TYR A 99 7.07 -21.99 5.72
CA TYR A 99 8.26 -21.99 4.90
C TYR A 99 9.30 -22.95 5.46
N PRO A 100 8.96 -24.25 5.66
CA PRO A 100 9.86 -25.20 6.30
C PRO A 100 11.17 -25.39 5.54
N ASN A 101 11.26 -24.89 4.31
CA ASN A 101 12.45 -24.85 3.48
C ASN A 101 12.85 -23.43 3.09
N ALA A 102 12.19 -22.43 3.65
CA ALA A 102 12.55 -21.06 3.39
C ALA A 102 13.83 -20.78 4.15
N MET A 103 14.78 -20.47 3.42
CA MET A 103 15.96 -19.67 3.60
C MET A 103 16.49 -19.38 4.96
N ASP A 104 17.73 -18.99 4.89
CA ASP A 104 18.33 -18.16 5.91
C ASP A 104 17.57 -16.83 6.02
N PRO A 105 17.25 -16.38 7.24
CA PRO A 105 16.61 -15.09 7.45
C PRO A 105 17.40 -13.98 6.77
N LEU A 106 16.70 -13.01 6.19
CA LEU A 106 17.37 -11.83 5.66
C LEU A 106 18.03 -11.04 6.78
N THR A 107 19.16 -10.45 6.46
CA THR A 107 19.78 -9.45 7.31
C THR A 107 19.07 -8.11 7.16
N TYR A 108 19.22 -7.21 8.13
CA TYR A 108 18.69 -5.86 8.02
C TYR A 108 19.25 -5.10 6.81
N ASP A 109 20.51 -5.33 6.42
CA ASP A 109 21.11 -4.72 5.22
C ASP A 109 20.39 -5.17 3.94
N GLN A 110 19.97 -6.43 3.88
CA GLN A 110 19.19 -6.94 2.76
C GLN A 110 17.77 -6.36 2.75
N ILE A 111 17.14 -6.19 3.92
CA ILE A 111 15.84 -5.52 4.05
C ILE A 111 15.96 -4.06 3.64
N GLU A 112 17.02 -3.38 4.03
CA GLU A 112 17.27 -1.99 3.65
C GLU A 112 17.33 -1.78 2.13
N GLU A 113 17.84 -2.76 1.37
CA GLU A 113 17.87 -2.66 -0.10
C GLU A 113 16.44 -2.59 -0.68
N TYR A 114 15.44 -3.23 -0.07
CA TYR A 114 14.04 -3.06 -0.50
C TYR A 114 13.55 -1.63 -0.34
N PHE A 115 13.90 -0.94 0.75
CA PHE A 115 13.54 0.46 0.96
C PHE A 115 14.17 1.36 -0.10
N LYS A 116 15.45 1.14 -0.39
CA LYS A 116 16.17 1.87 -1.44
C LYS A 116 15.50 1.65 -2.80
N GLN A 117 15.20 0.42 -3.17
CA GLN A 117 14.55 0.08 -4.43
C GLN A 117 13.12 0.64 -4.53
N ALA A 118 12.37 0.66 -3.43
CA ALA A 118 11.06 1.29 -3.38
C ALA A 118 11.14 2.80 -3.64
N LYS A 119 12.13 3.49 -3.05
CA LYS A 119 12.40 4.91 -3.34
C LYS A 119 12.80 5.13 -4.80
N GLU A 120 13.67 4.30 -5.35
CA GLU A 120 14.07 4.35 -6.76
C GLU A 120 12.91 4.06 -7.72
N PHE A 121 11.95 3.25 -7.29
CA PHE A 121 10.70 3.00 -8.02
C PHE A 121 9.71 4.17 -7.91
N ASN A 122 9.99 5.15 -7.05
CA ASN A 122 9.17 6.31 -6.73
C ASN A 122 7.89 6.00 -5.93
N LEU A 123 7.89 4.90 -5.17
CA LEU A 123 6.92 4.71 -4.10
C LEU A 123 7.16 5.75 -3.00
N ASN A 124 6.13 6.07 -2.23
CA ASN A 124 6.24 6.92 -1.06
C ASN A 124 5.85 6.23 0.24
N THR A 125 5.31 5.01 0.16
CA THR A 125 4.83 4.25 1.30
C THR A 125 5.19 2.77 1.15
N LEU A 126 5.67 2.15 2.23
CA LEU A 126 5.79 0.71 2.35
C LEU A 126 4.86 0.21 3.46
N GLU A 127 4.05 -0.79 3.16
CA GLU A 127 3.33 -1.56 4.15
C GLU A 127 4.22 -2.69 4.65
N LEU A 128 4.36 -2.78 5.97
CA LEU A 128 5.33 -3.63 6.65
C LEU A 128 4.60 -4.54 7.64
N ALA A 129 4.55 -5.83 7.34
CA ALA A 129 3.91 -6.80 8.22
C ALA A 129 4.67 -6.92 9.55
N LEU A 130 3.95 -6.82 10.66
CA LEU A 130 4.50 -6.81 12.01
C LEU A 130 3.74 -7.80 12.90
N ASP A 131 4.44 -8.84 13.36
CA ASP A 131 3.85 -9.86 14.21
C ASP A 131 3.81 -9.43 15.69
N TRP A 132 2.71 -9.67 16.38
CA TRP A 132 2.61 -9.50 17.83
C TRP A 132 3.75 -10.25 18.56
N LYS A 133 3.97 -11.51 18.22
CA LYS A 133 5.02 -12.36 18.81
C LYS A 133 6.43 -11.76 18.74
N ARG A 134 6.71 -10.88 17.78
CA ARG A 134 8.01 -10.22 17.65
C ARG A 134 8.15 -9.00 18.53
N ILE A 135 7.03 -8.41 18.88
CA ILE A 135 6.99 -7.24 19.79
C ILE A 135 6.97 -7.71 21.22
N GLU A 136 6.17 -8.70 21.55
CA GLU A 136 6.12 -9.32 22.87
C GLU A 136 6.72 -10.72 22.81
N ILE A 137 8.03 -10.81 23.04
CA ILE A 137 8.81 -12.04 22.91
C ILE A 137 8.56 -13.05 24.04
N GLU A 138 8.22 -12.55 25.24
CA GLU A 138 7.71 -13.28 26.39
C GLU A 138 6.67 -12.40 27.07
N LYS A 139 5.81 -12.95 27.90
CA LYS A 139 4.80 -12.17 28.63
C LYS A 139 5.43 -11.01 29.39
N ASP A 140 5.00 -9.78 29.07
CA ASP A 140 5.50 -8.50 29.61
C ASP A 140 6.97 -8.17 29.24
N VAL A 141 7.55 -8.86 28.24
CA VAL A 141 8.90 -8.59 27.74
C VAL A 141 8.81 -8.15 26.26
N TYR A 142 9.15 -6.90 26.01
CA TYR A 142 8.99 -6.27 24.71
C TYR A 142 10.34 -6.07 24.01
N ASP A 143 10.39 -6.32 22.70
CA ASP A 143 11.53 -6.04 21.83
C ASP A 143 11.09 -5.19 20.64
N PHE A 144 11.51 -3.94 20.60
CA PHE A 144 11.20 -2.99 19.54
C PHE A 144 12.32 -2.84 18.51
N THR A 145 13.36 -3.69 18.56
CA THR A 145 14.52 -3.59 17.66
C THR A 145 14.12 -3.60 16.18
N LEU A 146 13.15 -4.45 15.80
CA LEU A 146 12.62 -4.47 14.42
C LEU A 146 11.94 -3.15 14.08
N VAL A 147 11.09 -2.64 14.95
CA VAL A 147 10.37 -1.37 14.76
C VAL A 147 11.34 -0.23 14.53
N ASP A 148 12.36 -0.10 15.39
CA ASP A 148 13.40 0.93 15.26
C ASP A 148 14.12 0.87 13.92
N LYS A 149 14.44 -0.34 13.45
CA LYS A 149 15.09 -0.55 12.15
C LYS A 149 14.19 -0.13 11.00
N LEU A 150 12.93 -0.54 11.01
CA LEU A 150 11.97 -0.20 9.95
C LEU A 150 11.71 1.31 9.88
N LEU A 151 11.51 1.96 11.04
CA LEU A 151 11.34 3.42 11.12
C LEU A 151 12.60 4.16 10.66
N SER A 152 13.80 3.67 11.05
CA SER A 152 15.08 4.25 10.64
C SER A 152 15.29 4.16 9.13
N MET A 153 14.96 3.02 8.51
CA MET A 153 15.04 2.82 7.06
C MET A 153 14.04 3.72 6.34
N SER A 154 12.82 3.83 6.83
CA SER A 154 11.80 4.75 6.31
C SER A 154 12.33 6.20 6.32
N ASN A 155 12.86 6.68 7.44
CA ASN A 155 13.45 8.00 7.56
C ASN A 155 14.66 8.22 6.63
N LYS A 156 15.50 7.20 6.48
CA LYS A 156 16.74 7.27 5.66
C LYS A 156 16.40 7.45 4.19
N TYR A 157 15.38 6.77 3.70
CA TYR A 157 14.98 6.80 2.29
C TYR A 157 13.84 7.78 2.00
N ASP A 158 13.42 8.58 3.00
CA ASP A 158 12.30 9.50 2.86
C ASP A 158 11.06 8.79 2.30
N LEU A 159 10.71 7.70 2.96
CA LEU A 159 9.50 6.91 2.76
C LEU A 159 8.64 7.00 4.01
N LYS A 160 7.33 6.95 3.82
CA LYS A 160 6.40 6.64 4.89
C LYS A 160 6.25 5.12 5.00
N CYS A 161 5.76 4.65 6.14
CA CYS A 161 5.38 3.26 6.31
C CYS A 161 3.99 3.14 6.95
N GLU A 162 3.37 2.04 6.67
CA GLU A 162 2.17 1.54 7.33
C GLU A 162 2.53 0.20 7.98
N PHE A 163 2.11 -0.04 9.21
CA PHE A 163 2.25 -1.36 9.80
C PHE A 163 1.01 -2.20 9.51
N LEU A 164 1.23 -3.42 9.05
CA LEU A 164 0.22 -4.46 8.98
C LEU A 164 0.35 -5.31 10.26
N TRP A 165 -0.57 -5.08 11.19
CA TRP A 165 -0.57 -5.75 12.49
C TRP A 165 -1.10 -7.17 12.38
N PHE A 166 -0.19 -8.13 12.31
CA PHE A 166 -0.51 -9.54 12.38
C PHE A 166 -0.65 -9.99 13.83
N SER A 167 -1.88 -10.35 14.18
CA SER A 167 -2.29 -10.74 15.50
C SER A 167 -3.10 -12.04 15.44
N THR A 168 -4.19 -12.10 16.19
CA THR A 168 -5.06 -13.26 16.35
C THR A 168 -5.92 -13.58 15.13
N ASN A 169 -6.13 -12.63 14.24
CA ASN A 169 -6.97 -12.76 13.06
C ASN A 169 -6.18 -12.50 11.78
N MET A 170 -5.76 -13.57 11.14
CA MET A 170 -5.16 -13.55 9.83
C MET A 170 -5.96 -14.46 8.90
N CYS A 171 -6.56 -13.89 7.84
CA CYS A 171 -7.44 -14.60 6.92
C CYS A 171 -8.58 -15.36 7.64
N GLY A 172 -9.06 -14.82 8.78
CA GLY A 172 -10.08 -15.45 9.61
C GLY A 172 -9.61 -16.63 10.46
N ASP A 173 -8.32 -16.83 10.59
CA ASP A 173 -7.73 -17.84 11.47
C ASP A 173 -6.86 -17.19 12.55
N SER A 174 -6.93 -17.69 13.77
CA SER A 174 -5.90 -17.40 14.77
C SER A 174 -4.65 -18.18 14.40
N HIS A 175 -3.54 -17.48 14.25
CA HIS A 175 -2.35 -18.10 13.69
C HIS A 175 -1.23 -18.17 14.72
N GLN A 176 -0.77 -19.39 15.01
CA GLN A 176 0.28 -19.62 16.01
C GLN A 176 1.62 -18.93 15.73
N PHE A 177 1.83 -18.45 14.49
CA PHE A 177 3.08 -17.81 14.11
C PHE A 177 3.12 -16.31 14.39
N HIS A 178 1.97 -15.69 14.57
CA HIS A 178 1.86 -14.25 14.75
C HIS A 178 1.65 -13.83 16.20
N ILE A 179 1.23 -14.76 17.05
CA ILE A 179 0.95 -14.50 18.47
C ILE A 179 1.94 -15.20 19.39
N PRO A 180 2.19 -14.68 20.59
CA PRO A 180 3.13 -15.27 21.54
C PRO A 180 2.73 -16.68 21.99
N ASP A 181 3.73 -17.54 22.19
CA ASP A 181 3.54 -18.95 22.59
C ASP A 181 2.77 -19.10 23.90
N TYR A 182 2.93 -18.17 24.85
CA TYR A 182 2.21 -18.24 26.13
C TYR A 182 0.69 -18.10 25.95
N ILE A 183 0.21 -17.36 24.93
CA ILE A 183 -1.21 -17.30 24.56
C ILE A 183 -1.66 -18.62 23.96
N ILE A 184 -0.84 -19.21 23.08
CA ILE A 184 -1.14 -20.46 22.39
C ILE A 184 -1.25 -21.62 23.39
N TYR A 185 -0.41 -21.68 24.41
CA TYR A 185 -0.36 -22.80 25.34
C TYR A 185 -1.24 -22.63 26.58
N ASP A 186 -1.74 -21.44 26.87
CA ASP A 186 -2.63 -21.18 28.01
C ASP A 186 -4.10 -21.15 27.56
N GLN A 187 -4.71 -22.33 27.43
CA GLN A 187 -6.11 -22.45 27.01
C GLN A 187 -7.12 -22.15 28.14
N GLU A 188 -6.66 -22.06 29.37
CA GLU A 188 -7.51 -21.70 30.52
C GLU A 188 -7.78 -20.18 30.53
N THR A 189 -6.75 -19.38 30.29
CA THR A 189 -6.85 -17.91 30.18
C THR A 189 -7.37 -17.46 28.81
N TYR A 190 -6.94 -18.12 27.72
CA TYR A 190 -7.29 -17.74 26.34
C TYR A 190 -8.11 -18.83 25.66
N PRO A 191 -9.44 -18.82 25.83
CA PRO A 191 -10.31 -19.87 25.38
C PRO A 191 -10.41 -19.96 23.86
N ARG A 192 -10.83 -21.13 23.37
CA ARG A 192 -10.91 -21.45 21.94
C ARG A 192 -12.29 -21.98 21.57
N PHE A 193 -12.64 -21.78 20.33
CA PHE A 193 -13.75 -22.50 19.75
C PHE A 193 -13.44 -23.99 19.64
N GLU A 194 -14.47 -24.82 19.80
CA GLU A 194 -14.41 -26.25 19.52
C GLU A 194 -14.57 -26.46 18.00
N VAL A 195 -13.70 -27.25 17.41
CA VAL A 195 -13.71 -27.53 15.96
C VAL A 195 -13.75 -29.03 15.73
N GLU A 196 -14.82 -29.57 15.12
CA GLU A 196 -14.96 -31.02 14.91
C GLU A 196 -13.94 -31.62 13.94
N LYS A 197 -13.48 -30.85 12.97
CA LYS A 197 -12.47 -31.28 12.03
C LYS A 197 -11.21 -30.46 12.24
N GLU A 198 -10.16 -31.11 12.69
CA GLU A 198 -8.83 -30.52 12.57
C GLU A 198 -8.64 -30.07 11.13
N SER A 199 -8.64 -28.80 10.96
CA SER A 199 -8.46 -28.24 9.65
C SER A 199 -6.98 -27.98 9.42
N HIS A 200 -6.37 -28.87 8.72
CA HIS A 200 -5.21 -28.49 7.96
C HIS A 200 -5.71 -27.67 6.77
N SER A 201 -5.76 -26.36 6.88
CA SER A 201 -5.70 -25.57 5.67
C SER A 201 -4.30 -25.86 5.12
N GLY A 202 -4.22 -26.41 3.93
CA GLY A 202 -2.93 -26.71 3.32
C GLY A 202 -2.07 -25.46 3.09
N LEU A 203 -2.63 -24.29 3.37
CA LEU A 203 -1.98 -23.00 3.31
C LEU A 203 -1.31 -22.62 4.63
N TYR A 204 -1.90 -22.97 5.78
CA TYR A 204 -1.61 -22.29 7.03
C TYR A 204 -1.30 -23.21 8.23
N GLY A 205 -1.01 -24.49 8.00
CA GLY A 205 -0.63 -25.41 9.06
C GLY A 205 -1.72 -25.67 10.11
N ASN A 206 -1.35 -25.92 11.35
CA ASN A 206 -2.29 -26.10 12.45
C ASN A 206 -2.80 -24.73 12.90
N VAL A 207 -4.11 -24.57 12.96
CA VAL A 207 -4.78 -23.31 13.30
C VAL A 207 -5.43 -23.43 14.67
N PHE A 208 -5.22 -22.44 15.52
CA PHE A 208 -5.89 -22.32 16.79
C PHE A 208 -7.06 -21.33 16.65
N TRP A 209 -8.24 -21.77 17.06
CA TRP A 209 -9.48 -21.00 16.93
C TRP A 209 -9.74 -20.21 18.22
N LEU A 210 -8.96 -19.18 18.49
CA LEU A 210 -9.18 -18.30 19.63
C LEU A 210 -10.52 -17.57 19.51
N ILE A 211 -11.15 -17.31 20.65
CA ILE A 211 -12.32 -16.45 20.73
C ILE A 211 -11.80 -15.01 20.70
N LEU A 212 -11.87 -14.35 19.53
CA LEU A 212 -11.19 -13.07 19.29
C LEU A 212 -11.64 -11.94 20.20
N ASN A 213 -12.90 -11.97 20.68
CA ASN A 213 -13.45 -11.00 21.62
C ASN A 213 -13.40 -11.47 23.07
N ASP A 214 -12.56 -12.44 23.40
CA ASP A 214 -12.29 -12.79 24.79
C ASP A 214 -11.66 -11.59 25.53
N GLU A 215 -12.13 -11.28 26.74
CA GLU A 215 -11.72 -10.07 27.48
C GLU A 215 -10.23 -10.08 27.81
N ASP A 216 -9.67 -11.22 28.22
CA ASP A 216 -8.24 -11.34 28.57
C ASP A 216 -7.37 -11.23 27.32
N LEU A 217 -7.80 -11.82 26.21
CA LEU A 217 -7.11 -11.72 24.92
C LEU A 217 -7.11 -10.29 24.39
N MET A 218 -8.27 -9.64 24.36
CA MET A 218 -8.39 -8.25 23.93
C MET A 218 -7.62 -7.28 24.85
N ALA A 219 -7.65 -7.51 26.16
CA ALA A 219 -6.89 -6.69 27.11
C ALA A 219 -5.37 -6.85 26.89
N ARG A 220 -4.94 -8.06 26.53
CA ARG A 220 -3.53 -8.31 26.25
C ARG A 220 -3.08 -7.64 24.95
N GLU A 221 -3.85 -7.75 23.90
CA GLU A 221 -3.56 -7.08 22.62
C GLU A 221 -3.51 -5.56 22.79
N ARG A 222 -4.47 -4.96 23.53
CA ARG A 222 -4.45 -3.52 23.85
C ARG A 222 -3.12 -3.13 24.49
N LEU A 223 -2.70 -3.83 25.54
CA LEU A 223 -1.47 -3.50 26.26
C LEU A 223 -0.25 -3.51 25.33
N VAL A 224 -0.16 -4.46 24.41
CA VAL A 224 0.97 -4.54 23.47
C VAL A 224 0.92 -3.41 22.46
N LEU A 225 -0.27 -3.10 21.92
CA LEU A 225 -0.45 -1.97 21.00
C LEU A 225 -0.17 -0.63 21.66
N GLU A 226 -0.61 -0.42 22.90
CA GLU A 226 -0.26 0.76 23.71
C GLU A 226 1.27 0.91 23.82
N LYS A 227 1.97 -0.18 24.19
CA LYS A 227 3.44 -0.18 24.28
C LYS A 227 4.13 0.12 22.95
N LEU A 228 3.62 -0.46 21.87
CA LEU A 228 4.14 -0.21 20.52
C LEU A 228 3.96 1.26 20.12
N MET A 229 2.77 1.81 20.31
CA MET A 229 2.47 3.18 19.91
C MET A 229 3.18 4.23 20.79
N ASP A 230 3.31 3.98 22.10
CA ASP A 230 4.12 4.80 22.99
C ASP A 230 5.59 4.82 22.52
N HIS A 231 6.14 3.62 22.21
CA HIS A 231 7.50 3.49 21.70
C HIS A 231 7.69 4.25 20.38
N VAL A 232 6.78 4.11 19.43
CA VAL A 232 6.83 4.84 18.15
C VAL A 232 6.81 6.35 18.36
N TYR A 233 5.98 6.83 19.29
CA TYR A 233 5.91 8.26 19.61
C TYR A 233 7.24 8.78 20.17
N GLU A 234 7.80 8.10 21.18
CA GLU A 234 9.08 8.46 21.79
C GLU A 234 10.21 8.40 20.77
N TRP A 235 10.28 7.29 20.00
CA TRP A 235 11.26 7.13 18.94
C TRP A 235 11.20 8.28 17.91
N ASN A 236 10.01 8.66 17.47
CA ASN A 236 9.83 9.75 16.51
C ASN A 236 10.31 11.11 17.07
N LEU A 237 10.04 11.39 18.35
CA LEU A 237 10.52 12.61 19.00
C LEU A 237 12.05 12.67 19.03
N GLU A 238 12.70 11.55 19.30
CA GLU A 238 14.17 11.44 19.40
C GLU A 238 14.85 11.45 18.01
N ASN A 239 14.15 11.00 16.95
CA ASN A 239 14.71 10.83 15.60
C ASN A 239 14.27 11.90 14.59
N GLY A 240 13.99 13.10 15.05
CA GLY A 240 13.83 14.30 14.20
C GLY A 240 12.42 14.57 13.74
N LYS A 241 11.41 13.91 14.30
CA LYS A 241 9.96 14.15 14.05
C LYS A 241 9.59 14.11 12.57
N LYS A 242 10.10 13.13 11.86
CA LYS A 242 9.82 12.93 10.42
C LYS A 242 8.54 12.14 10.14
N ASN A 243 7.90 11.64 11.19
CA ASN A 243 6.64 10.92 11.11
C ASN A 243 6.66 9.78 10.08
N PRO A 244 7.58 8.79 10.22
CA PRO A 244 7.68 7.71 9.24
C PRO A 244 6.45 6.81 9.24
N LEU A 245 5.89 6.46 10.39
CA LEU A 245 4.66 5.67 10.48
C LEU A 245 3.45 6.56 10.27
N ILE A 246 2.62 6.24 9.26
CA ILE A 246 1.43 7.03 8.92
C ILE A 246 0.13 6.26 9.05
N GLY A 247 0.16 4.94 9.20
CA GLY A 247 -1.05 4.13 9.28
C GLY A 247 -0.80 2.76 9.89
N MET A 248 -1.90 2.11 10.26
CA MET A 248 -1.88 0.72 10.69
C MET A 248 -3.07 -0.04 10.13
N GLN A 249 -2.78 -1.12 9.39
CA GLN A 249 -3.80 -2.12 9.09
C GLN A 249 -4.01 -2.99 10.33
N ILE A 250 -5.23 -3.03 10.81
CA ILE A 250 -5.64 -3.82 11.98
C ILE A 250 -6.09 -5.19 11.49
N HIS A 251 -5.34 -6.22 11.86
CA HIS A 251 -5.51 -7.60 11.42
C HIS A 251 -5.41 -7.75 9.89
N ASN A 252 -5.66 -8.96 9.38
CA ASN A 252 -5.58 -9.23 7.95
C ASN A 252 -6.76 -10.06 7.46
N GLU A 253 -7.42 -9.60 6.38
CA GLU A 253 -8.56 -10.29 5.75
C GLU A 253 -9.59 -10.79 6.77
N SER A 254 -10.06 -9.89 7.61
CA SER A 254 -10.84 -10.21 8.81
C SER A 254 -12.17 -10.91 8.54
N ASP A 255 -12.69 -10.82 7.32
CA ASP A 255 -13.88 -11.55 6.86
C ASP A 255 -13.59 -12.99 6.40
N GLY A 256 -12.35 -13.42 6.37
CA GLY A 256 -11.94 -14.74 5.91
C GLY A 256 -12.61 -15.89 6.69
N LEU A 257 -12.84 -15.71 8.00
CA LEU A 257 -13.54 -16.67 8.82
C LEU A 257 -14.97 -16.97 8.29
N LEU A 258 -15.66 -15.95 7.79
CA LEU A 258 -17.01 -16.08 7.24
C LEU A 258 -17.02 -16.68 5.84
N ARG A 259 -16.01 -16.33 5.01
CA ARG A 259 -16.03 -16.65 3.58
C ARG A 259 -15.59 -18.07 3.27
N TRP A 260 -14.56 -18.56 3.95
CA TRP A 260 -13.88 -19.76 3.49
C TRP A 260 -14.05 -20.97 4.41
N ARG A 261 -14.65 -20.81 5.60
CA ARG A 261 -14.41 -21.82 6.63
C ARG A 261 -15.60 -22.26 7.44
N LEU A 262 -16.70 -21.51 7.44
CA LEU A 262 -17.88 -21.85 8.23
C LEU A 262 -18.56 -23.16 7.83
N ASP A 263 -18.72 -23.38 6.53
CA ASP A 263 -19.47 -24.54 6.04
C ASP A 263 -18.70 -25.87 6.17
N GLN A 264 -17.40 -25.80 6.41
CA GLN A 264 -16.53 -26.97 6.38
C GLN A 264 -16.13 -27.49 7.76
N ARG A 265 -16.38 -26.77 8.85
CA ARG A 265 -15.67 -26.98 10.11
C ARG A 265 -16.50 -27.15 11.36
N ASN A 266 -17.82 -27.09 11.33
CA ASN A 266 -18.68 -27.24 12.51
C ASN A 266 -18.07 -26.62 13.77
N ILE A 267 -17.90 -25.28 13.75
CA ILE A 267 -17.36 -24.54 14.88
C ILE A 267 -18.45 -24.47 15.97
N SER A 268 -18.09 -24.82 17.19
CA SER A 268 -18.99 -24.73 18.36
C SER A 268 -18.34 -24.00 19.53
N LEU A 269 -19.17 -23.55 20.44
CA LEU A 269 -18.80 -22.99 21.72
C LEU A 269 -19.70 -23.57 22.81
N ASN A 270 -19.09 -24.19 23.80
CA ASN A 270 -19.82 -24.91 24.88
C ASN A 270 -20.79 -25.98 24.35
N GLY A 271 -20.41 -26.68 23.26
CA GLY A 271 -21.21 -27.71 22.62
C GLY A 271 -22.34 -27.18 21.73
N GLU A 272 -22.50 -25.86 21.60
CA GLU A 272 -23.48 -25.23 20.71
C GLU A 272 -22.81 -24.72 19.44
N LYS A 273 -23.40 -24.98 18.26
CA LYS A 273 -22.87 -24.51 16.99
C LYS A 273 -22.95 -22.99 16.91
N VAL A 274 -21.82 -22.33 16.63
CA VAL A 274 -21.77 -20.88 16.46
C VAL A 274 -22.42 -20.48 15.13
N THR A 275 -23.07 -19.32 15.13
CA THR A 275 -23.68 -18.76 13.91
C THR A 275 -22.73 -17.82 13.20
N PRO A 276 -22.91 -17.59 11.89
CA PRO A 276 -22.14 -16.59 11.15
C PRO A 276 -22.22 -15.20 11.78
N GLU A 277 -23.40 -14.80 12.25
CA GLU A 277 -23.65 -13.52 12.91
C GLU A 277 -22.81 -13.36 14.17
N PHE A 278 -22.72 -14.42 14.97
CA PHE A 278 -21.90 -14.43 16.17
C PHE A 278 -20.42 -14.22 15.81
N LEU A 279 -19.90 -14.96 14.84
CA LEU A 279 -18.51 -14.85 14.41
C LEU A 279 -18.18 -13.48 13.81
N TRP A 280 -19.12 -12.87 13.06
CA TRP A 280 -18.91 -11.52 12.52
C TRP A 280 -18.86 -10.49 13.64
N ASN A 281 -19.77 -10.56 14.61
CA ASN A 281 -19.74 -9.67 15.77
C ASN A 281 -18.44 -9.81 16.59
N VAL A 282 -18.00 -11.05 16.83
CA VAL A 282 -16.71 -11.33 17.49
C VAL A 282 -15.55 -10.68 16.72
N THR A 283 -15.55 -10.76 15.39
CA THR A 283 -14.55 -10.13 14.54
C THR A 283 -14.60 -8.60 14.65
N LEU A 284 -15.80 -8.00 14.57
CA LEU A 284 -15.98 -6.56 14.68
C LEU A 284 -15.52 -6.02 16.05
N GLU A 285 -15.85 -6.70 17.14
CA GLU A 285 -15.42 -6.33 18.49
C GLU A 285 -13.89 -6.36 18.65
N ALA A 286 -13.24 -7.38 18.08
CA ALA A 286 -11.78 -7.47 18.10
C ALA A 286 -11.11 -6.36 17.26
N LEU A 287 -11.63 -6.08 16.07
CA LEU A 287 -11.15 -4.98 15.22
C LEU A 287 -11.29 -3.62 15.90
N ASP A 288 -12.47 -3.36 16.48
CA ASP A 288 -12.74 -2.09 17.18
C ASP A 288 -11.82 -1.91 18.38
N ASN A 289 -11.61 -2.98 19.16
CA ASN A 289 -10.72 -2.98 20.30
C ASN A 289 -9.27 -2.61 19.93
N ALA A 290 -8.71 -3.29 18.95
CA ALA A 290 -7.34 -3.05 18.50
C ALA A 290 -7.21 -1.67 17.83
N GLY A 291 -8.14 -1.32 16.94
CA GLY A 291 -8.15 -0.05 16.25
C GLY A 291 -8.29 1.15 17.18
N LYS A 292 -9.21 1.11 18.14
CA LYS A 292 -9.35 2.16 19.17
C LYS A 292 -8.06 2.36 19.95
N THR A 293 -7.39 1.28 20.30
CA THR A 293 -6.12 1.37 21.04
C THR A 293 -5.08 2.18 20.27
N VAL A 294 -4.97 1.94 18.95
CA VAL A 294 -4.06 2.72 18.09
C VAL A 294 -4.51 4.18 17.98
N LYS A 295 -5.80 4.42 17.80
CA LYS A 295 -6.35 5.78 17.67
C LYS A 295 -6.29 6.58 18.97
N ASP A 296 -6.33 5.93 20.13
CA ASP A 296 -6.23 6.58 21.44
C ASP A 296 -4.79 6.93 21.80
N ALA A 297 -3.79 6.38 21.12
CA ALA A 297 -2.39 6.71 21.33
C ALA A 297 -2.09 8.20 21.07
N LYS A 298 -1.02 8.74 21.65
CA LYS A 298 -0.59 10.13 21.43
C LYS A 298 -0.15 10.39 19.97
N TYR A 299 0.43 9.39 19.33
CA TYR A 299 0.86 9.43 17.94
C TYR A 299 -0.30 9.03 17.05
N LYS A 300 -1.07 10.02 16.57
CA LYS A 300 -2.31 9.81 15.83
C LYS A 300 -2.04 9.46 14.37
N ILE A 301 -2.39 8.25 13.98
CA ILE A 301 -2.34 7.75 12.61
C ILE A 301 -3.71 7.19 12.19
N TYR A 302 -3.94 7.07 10.88
CA TYR A 302 -5.13 6.38 10.42
C TYR A 302 -5.06 4.88 10.70
N THR A 303 -6.20 4.27 10.89
CA THR A 303 -6.38 2.83 11.01
C THR A 303 -7.22 2.31 9.85
N ARG A 304 -6.89 1.12 9.36
CA ARG A 304 -7.68 0.46 8.32
C ARG A 304 -7.78 -1.04 8.56
N CYS A 305 -8.68 -1.68 7.84
CA CYS A 305 -8.65 -3.12 7.62
C CYS A 305 -8.79 -3.42 6.12
N ASN A 306 -8.50 -4.65 5.73
CA ASN A 306 -8.73 -5.16 4.39
C ASN A 306 -9.74 -6.31 4.42
N MET A 307 -10.38 -6.53 3.26
CA MET A 307 -11.34 -7.61 3.05
C MET A 307 -10.88 -8.51 1.91
N THR A 308 -11.28 -9.78 2.00
CA THR A 308 -10.95 -10.73 0.95
C THR A 308 -11.78 -10.50 -0.33
N VAL A 309 -11.19 -10.83 -1.41
CA VAL A 309 -11.50 -10.64 -2.84
C VAL A 309 -12.94 -10.83 -3.32
N THR A 310 -13.85 -11.47 -2.60
CA THR A 310 -14.78 -12.30 -3.35
C THR A 310 -16.16 -11.72 -3.59
N PHE A 311 -16.63 -10.76 -2.81
CA PHE A 311 -18.06 -10.39 -2.83
C PHE A 311 -18.35 -8.88 -3.00
N GLY A 312 -17.31 -8.03 -3.03
CA GLY A 312 -17.51 -6.58 -3.02
C GLY A 312 -18.16 -6.11 -1.71
N VAL A 313 -18.83 -4.97 -1.75
CA VAL A 313 -19.44 -4.32 -0.57
C VAL A 313 -20.85 -4.80 -0.23
N GLY A 314 -21.41 -5.72 -1.01
CA GLY A 314 -22.75 -6.28 -0.78
C GLY A 314 -22.82 -7.13 0.49
N GLU A 315 -24.05 -7.52 0.86
CA GLU A 315 -24.24 -8.45 1.97
C GLU A 315 -23.46 -9.75 1.74
N PHE A 316 -22.84 -10.25 2.79
CA PHE A 316 -22.24 -11.58 2.75
C PHE A 316 -23.32 -12.62 2.39
N PRO A 317 -23.06 -13.59 1.51
CA PRO A 317 -24.05 -14.58 1.09
C PRO A 317 -24.72 -15.32 2.25
N GLN A 318 -23.99 -15.59 3.34
CA GLN A 318 -24.52 -16.25 4.53
C GLN A 318 -25.42 -15.34 5.37
N PHE A 319 -25.50 -14.06 5.08
CA PHE A 319 -26.34 -13.07 5.74
C PHE A 319 -27.42 -12.47 4.82
N ALA A 320 -27.70 -13.11 3.69
CA ALA A 320 -28.64 -12.59 2.71
C ALA A 320 -29.97 -12.14 3.36
N GLY A 321 -30.33 -10.88 3.17
CA GLY A 321 -31.49 -10.24 3.76
C GLY A 321 -31.38 -9.86 5.23
N LYS A 322 -30.15 -9.90 5.81
CA LYS A 322 -29.90 -9.51 7.21
C LYS A 322 -29.10 -8.22 7.38
N GLY A 323 -28.59 -7.68 6.29
CA GLY A 323 -27.89 -6.39 6.27
C GLY A 323 -26.41 -6.40 6.70
N PHE A 324 -25.81 -7.57 6.92
CA PHE A 324 -24.39 -7.66 7.26
C PHE A 324 -23.52 -7.63 6.01
N SER A 325 -22.52 -6.75 6.00
CA SER A 325 -21.62 -6.55 4.87
C SER A 325 -20.21 -6.17 5.34
N PRO A 326 -19.21 -6.16 4.45
CA PRO A 326 -17.87 -5.62 4.75
C PRO A 326 -17.91 -4.18 5.29
N LEU A 327 -18.86 -3.37 4.84
CA LEU A 327 -19.01 -1.97 5.26
C LEU A 327 -19.43 -1.80 6.73
N ASP A 328 -19.80 -2.87 7.43
CA ASP A 328 -20.09 -2.79 8.87
C ASP A 328 -18.87 -2.28 9.67
N VAL A 329 -17.68 -2.53 9.15
CA VAL A 329 -16.41 -2.08 9.75
C VAL A 329 -16.33 -0.55 9.84
N LEU A 330 -16.92 0.19 8.89
CA LEU A 330 -16.93 1.65 8.92
C LEU A 330 -17.82 2.25 10.02
N ARG A 331 -18.55 1.43 10.76
CA ARG A 331 -19.32 1.84 11.95
C ARG A 331 -18.53 1.75 13.24
N LEU A 332 -17.31 1.19 13.17
CA LEU A 332 -16.41 1.04 14.30
C LEU A 332 -15.67 2.35 14.54
N ASP A 333 -15.56 2.75 15.79
CA ASP A 333 -14.78 3.95 16.14
C ASP A 333 -13.27 3.73 15.93
N GLY A 334 -12.84 2.46 15.96
CA GLY A 334 -11.44 2.06 15.84
C GLY A 334 -10.92 2.00 14.40
N ILE A 335 -11.76 2.12 13.36
CA ILE A 335 -11.35 1.94 11.95
C ILE A 335 -11.76 3.16 11.13
N ASP A 336 -10.79 3.80 10.47
CA ASP A 336 -11.01 4.99 9.65
C ASP A 336 -11.35 4.66 8.21
N MET A 337 -10.82 3.56 7.66
CA MET A 337 -11.09 3.16 6.28
C MET A 337 -11.00 1.64 6.09
N ILE A 338 -11.63 1.18 5.02
CA ILE A 338 -11.61 -0.21 4.59
C ILE A 338 -11.09 -0.31 3.16
N GLY A 339 -10.21 -1.28 2.91
CA GLY A 339 -9.72 -1.65 1.60
C GLY A 339 -10.18 -3.04 1.17
N ASP A 340 -9.88 -3.38 -0.09
CA ASP A 340 -10.17 -4.70 -0.68
C ASP A 340 -8.94 -5.27 -1.36
N ASP A 341 -8.89 -6.61 -1.40
CA ASP A 341 -7.82 -7.38 -2.04
C ASP A 341 -8.36 -8.06 -3.31
N PRO A 342 -8.52 -7.34 -4.43
CA PRO A 342 -9.24 -7.85 -5.59
C PRO A 342 -8.50 -8.95 -6.34
N TYR A 343 -7.18 -9.08 -6.18
CA TYR A 343 -6.30 -10.03 -6.88
C TYR A 343 -6.69 -10.22 -8.35
N SER A 344 -6.83 -9.11 -9.06
CA SER A 344 -7.36 -9.10 -10.41
C SER A 344 -6.43 -8.40 -11.41
N PRO A 345 -6.16 -9.01 -12.59
CA PRO A 345 -5.46 -8.36 -13.69
C PRO A 345 -6.37 -7.44 -14.52
N ASP A 346 -7.67 -7.33 -14.20
CA ASP A 346 -8.65 -6.58 -14.98
C ASP A 346 -8.85 -5.16 -14.42
N PRO A 347 -8.47 -4.10 -15.16
CA PRO A 347 -8.71 -2.72 -14.76
C PRO A 347 -10.20 -2.40 -14.49
N LYS A 348 -11.14 -3.05 -15.19
CA LYS A 348 -12.57 -2.85 -14.96
C LYS A 348 -12.97 -3.33 -13.57
N LYS A 349 -12.41 -4.45 -13.11
CA LYS A 349 -12.66 -4.93 -11.76
C LYS A 349 -12.09 -3.96 -10.72
N ILE A 350 -10.87 -3.44 -10.93
CA ILE A 350 -10.28 -2.42 -10.02
C ILE A 350 -11.16 -1.16 -9.97
N ASN A 351 -11.58 -0.64 -11.12
CA ASN A 351 -12.47 0.54 -11.17
C ASN A 351 -13.78 0.29 -10.41
N LYS A 352 -14.39 -0.88 -10.65
CA LYS A 352 -15.62 -1.28 -9.97
C LYS A 352 -15.42 -1.36 -8.46
N THR A 353 -14.36 -2.06 -8.01
CA THR A 353 -14.05 -2.20 -6.59
C THR A 353 -13.88 -0.84 -5.91
N VAL A 354 -13.02 0.04 -6.46
CA VAL A 354 -12.81 1.37 -5.89
C VAL A 354 -14.11 2.16 -5.79
N LYS A 355 -14.96 2.14 -6.83
CA LYS A 355 -16.25 2.83 -6.82
C LYS A 355 -17.25 2.26 -5.82
N GLU A 356 -17.26 0.94 -5.63
CA GLU A 356 -18.12 0.29 -4.64
C GLU A 356 -17.72 0.64 -3.21
N TYR A 357 -16.42 0.80 -2.95
CA TYR A 357 -15.89 1.22 -1.66
C TYR A 357 -15.88 2.75 -1.47
N ALA A 358 -16.22 3.55 -2.49
CA ALA A 358 -16.35 4.99 -2.39
C ALA A 358 -17.68 5.38 -1.73
N VAL A 359 -17.88 4.97 -0.47
CA VAL A 359 -19.02 5.31 0.35
C VAL A 359 -18.69 6.44 1.31
N GLU A 360 -19.71 7.09 1.88
CA GLU A 360 -19.53 8.20 2.81
C GLU A 360 -18.56 7.82 3.95
N GLY A 361 -17.55 8.65 4.15
CA GLY A 361 -16.54 8.50 5.19
C GLY A 361 -15.39 7.55 4.85
N ASN A 362 -15.47 6.73 3.79
CA ASN A 362 -14.40 5.83 3.41
C ASN A 362 -13.48 6.42 2.33
N TYR A 363 -12.17 6.30 2.53
CA TYR A 363 -11.17 6.51 1.47
C TYR A 363 -10.89 5.17 0.79
N PRO A 364 -11.36 4.97 -0.48
CA PRO A 364 -11.23 3.69 -1.15
C PRO A 364 -9.76 3.30 -1.34
N HIS A 365 -9.43 2.05 -1.02
CA HIS A 365 -8.08 1.54 -1.09
C HIS A 365 -8.04 0.13 -1.70
N ILE A 366 -7.13 -0.08 -2.65
CA ILE A 366 -6.73 -1.42 -3.08
C ILE A 366 -5.56 -1.82 -2.21
N SER A 367 -5.83 -2.66 -1.21
CA SER A 367 -4.86 -3.03 -0.18
C SER A 367 -3.84 -4.03 -0.72
N GLU A 368 -4.32 -5.04 -1.46
CA GLU A 368 -3.45 -6.04 -2.06
C GLU A 368 -3.89 -6.36 -3.49
N ASN A 369 -2.99 -6.14 -4.44
CA ASN A 369 -3.18 -6.66 -5.79
C ASN A 369 -1.82 -7.02 -6.40
N MET A 370 -1.72 -8.23 -6.98
CA MET A 370 -0.43 -8.80 -7.40
C MET A 370 0.31 -7.89 -8.36
N GLY A 371 1.53 -7.51 -7.99
CA GLY A 371 2.42 -6.68 -8.81
C GLY A 371 2.90 -7.35 -10.09
N ASN A 372 2.91 -8.69 -10.15
CA ASN A 372 3.37 -9.46 -11.31
C ASN A 372 2.40 -9.44 -12.51
N TYR A 373 1.21 -8.89 -12.38
CA TYR A 373 0.30 -8.75 -13.53
C TYR A 373 0.87 -7.81 -14.59
N ALA A 374 0.87 -8.25 -15.85
CA ALA A 374 1.32 -7.42 -16.96
C ALA A 374 0.51 -6.11 -17.12
N SER A 375 -0.70 -6.08 -16.60
CA SER A 375 -1.58 -4.91 -16.53
C SER A 375 -1.33 -3.99 -15.32
N SER A 376 -0.39 -4.30 -14.42
CA SER A 376 -0.15 -3.51 -13.21
C SER A 376 -0.03 -1.99 -13.43
N PRO A 377 0.59 -1.48 -14.50
CA PRO A 377 0.58 -0.03 -14.77
C PRO A 377 -0.82 0.54 -14.94
N ALA A 378 -1.69 -0.21 -15.62
CA ALA A 378 -3.07 0.19 -15.84
C ALA A 378 -3.94 0.05 -14.60
N LEU A 379 -3.72 -1.01 -13.81
CA LEU A 379 -4.43 -1.25 -12.55
C LEU A 379 -4.16 -0.11 -11.57
N PHE A 380 -2.88 0.26 -11.41
CA PHE A 380 -2.45 1.38 -10.59
C PHE A 380 -3.13 2.69 -11.02
N LEU A 381 -3.01 3.07 -12.30
CA LEU A 381 -3.64 4.28 -12.83
C LEU A 381 -5.16 4.27 -12.63
N THR A 382 -5.80 3.13 -12.86
CA THR A 382 -7.26 3.00 -12.74
C THR A 382 -7.76 3.21 -11.31
N ALA A 383 -7.02 2.76 -10.30
CA ALA A 383 -7.40 2.98 -8.92
C ALA A 383 -7.45 4.48 -8.57
N TYR A 384 -6.44 5.24 -8.98
CA TYR A 384 -6.43 6.70 -8.78
C TYR A 384 -7.50 7.41 -9.60
N GLN A 385 -7.69 7.02 -10.86
CA GLN A 385 -8.75 7.57 -11.71
C GLN A 385 -10.14 7.35 -11.10
N ALA A 386 -10.36 6.22 -10.43
CA ALA A 386 -11.60 5.92 -9.75
C ALA A 386 -11.77 6.67 -8.41
N GLY A 387 -10.75 7.40 -7.93
CA GLY A 387 -10.78 8.19 -6.70
C GLY A 387 -10.21 7.50 -5.48
N GLY A 388 -9.51 6.36 -5.65
CA GLY A 388 -8.89 5.61 -4.57
C GLY A 388 -7.37 5.65 -4.58
N SER A 389 -6.77 4.76 -3.82
CA SER A 389 -5.32 4.50 -3.76
C SER A 389 -5.01 3.03 -4.03
N TYR A 390 -3.72 2.72 -4.19
CA TYR A 390 -3.30 1.39 -4.63
C TYR A 390 -1.98 0.98 -4.00
N MET A 391 -1.92 -0.28 -3.57
CA MET A 391 -0.72 -0.92 -3.06
C MET A 391 -0.36 -2.16 -3.90
N PHE A 392 0.90 -2.27 -4.30
CA PHE A 392 1.40 -3.46 -4.98
C PHE A 392 1.66 -4.58 -3.96
N TYR A 393 1.06 -5.71 -4.15
CA TYR A 393 1.31 -6.93 -3.40
C TYR A 393 2.08 -7.96 -4.27
N ASP A 394 3.35 -8.23 -4.02
CA ASP A 394 4.30 -7.50 -3.19
C ASP A 394 4.99 -6.39 -4.00
N PHE A 395 5.79 -5.56 -3.32
CA PHE A 395 6.74 -4.71 -4.04
C PHE A 395 7.81 -5.60 -4.71
N ALA A 396 8.48 -6.44 -3.93
CA ALA A 396 9.39 -7.47 -4.43
C ALA A 396 9.25 -8.71 -3.56
N THR A 397 8.74 -9.78 -4.13
CA THR A 397 8.64 -11.06 -3.41
C THR A 397 10.05 -11.58 -3.13
N PRO A 398 10.40 -11.90 -1.90
CA PRO A 398 11.72 -12.46 -1.60
C PRO A 398 11.99 -13.73 -2.41
N GLN A 399 13.23 -13.90 -2.83
CA GLN A 399 13.70 -15.00 -3.72
C GLN A 399 13.29 -16.39 -3.28
N TYR A 400 12.82 -16.54 -2.08
CA TYR A 400 12.69 -17.78 -1.34
C TYR A 400 11.32 -17.97 -0.70
N PHE A 401 10.37 -17.17 -1.14
CA PHE A 401 8.98 -17.38 -0.80
C PHE A 401 8.50 -18.68 -1.48
N ILE A 402 8.74 -19.80 -0.83
CA ILE A 402 8.29 -21.09 -1.31
C ILE A 402 7.00 -21.44 -0.61
N PHE A 403 5.93 -21.44 -1.36
CA PHE A 403 4.63 -21.85 -0.87
C PHE A 403 4.55 -23.38 -0.89
N VAL A 404 4.30 -24.00 0.27
CA VAL A 404 4.12 -25.44 0.39
C VAL A 404 2.64 -25.72 0.62
N ASN A 405 1.98 -26.32 -0.36
CA ASN A 405 0.64 -26.86 -0.18
C ASN A 405 0.65 -28.38 -0.29
N GLY A 406 -0.47 -29.04 0.00
CA GLY A 406 -0.60 -30.48 -0.09
C GLY A 406 -0.30 -31.08 -1.48
N SER A 407 -0.09 -30.25 -2.50
CA SER A 407 0.25 -30.62 -3.88
C SER A 407 1.72 -30.48 -4.21
N GLY A 408 2.52 -29.87 -3.32
CA GLY A 408 3.95 -29.60 -3.52
C GLY A 408 4.37 -28.21 -3.09
N SER A 409 5.63 -27.87 -3.33
CA SER A 409 6.18 -26.54 -3.12
C SER A 409 6.30 -25.80 -4.44
N TYR A 410 5.94 -24.53 -4.48
CA TYR A 410 6.16 -23.65 -5.61
C TYR A 410 6.61 -22.28 -5.13
N GLN A 411 7.46 -21.64 -5.92
CA GLN A 411 7.88 -20.27 -5.65
C GLN A 411 6.74 -19.34 -6.08
N MET A 412 6.27 -18.52 -5.15
CA MET A 412 5.37 -17.41 -5.47
C MET A 412 6.20 -16.18 -5.80
N ASP A 413 6.00 -15.66 -6.99
CA ASP A 413 6.53 -14.36 -7.40
C ASP A 413 5.36 -13.44 -7.71
N GLN A 414 4.95 -12.66 -6.73
CA GLN A 414 3.84 -11.71 -6.80
C GLN A 414 4.29 -10.26 -6.95
N GLY A 415 5.60 -10.02 -6.82
CA GLY A 415 6.19 -8.68 -6.80
C GLY A 415 6.06 -7.92 -8.13
N ILE A 416 6.00 -6.59 -8.05
CA ILE A 416 6.07 -5.71 -9.23
C ILE A 416 7.45 -5.75 -9.88
N ILE A 417 8.51 -5.98 -9.10
CA ILE A 417 9.87 -6.24 -9.57
C ILE A 417 10.31 -7.66 -9.20
N ASN A 418 11.37 -8.15 -9.83
CA ASN A 418 11.92 -9.46 -9.51
C ASN A 418 12.57 -9.48 -8.11
N PRO A 419 12.70 -10.66 -7.48
CA PRO A 419 13.36 -10.80 -6.18
C PRO A 419 14.81 -10.32 -6.11
N ASP A 420 15.50 -10.27 -7.24
CA ASP A 420 16.87 -9.72 -7.39
C ASP A 420 16.88 -8.22 -7.72
N PHE A 421 15.73 -7.56 -7.58
CA PHE A 421 15.48 -6.15 -7.89
C PHE A 421 15.59 -5.76 -9.37
N THR A 422 15.78 -6.71 -10.27
CA THR A 422 15.67 -6.45 -11.71
C THR A 422 14.22 -6.22 -12.12
N TYR A 423 14.02 -5.49 -13.20
CA TYR A 423 12.67 -5.16 -13.66
C TYR A 423 12.09 -6.27 -14.52
N LYS A 424 10.83 -6.61 -14.27
CA LYS A 424 9.98 -7.38 -15.17
C LYS A 424 9.64 -6.55 -16.40
N ALA A 425 9.12 -7.18 -17.44
CA ALA A 425 8.79 -6.48 -18.71
C ALA A 425 7.85 -5.28 -18.52
N HIS A 426 6.93 -5.33 -17.54
CA HIS A 426 5.97 -4.26 -17.25
C HIS A 426 6.41 -3.30 -16.14
N SER A 427 7.46 -3.62 -15.38
CA SER A 427 7.85 -2.84 -14.20
C SER A 427 8.34 -1.44 -14.56
N ALA A 428 9.03 -1.29 -15.70
CA ALA A 428 9.46 0.04 -16.16
C ALA A 428 8.28 0.95 -16.50
N GLU A 429 7.22 0.38 -17.07
CA GLU A 429 5.97 1.10 -17.36
C GLU A 429 5.22 1.45 -16.06
N ALA A 430 5.16 0.50 -15.09
CA ALA A 430 4.58 0.73 -13.78
C ALA A 430 5.32 1.86 -13.03
N ARG A 431 6.66 1.83 -13.01
CA ARG A 431 7.46 2.91 -12.44
C ARG A 431 7.18 4.25 -13.11
N SER A 432 7.06 4.25 -14.44
CA SER A 432 6.74 5.45 -15.19
C SER A 432 5.40 6.06 -14.78
N ILE A 433 4.33 5.28 -14.64
CA ILE A 433 3.04 5.82 -14.21
C ILE A 433 3.04 6.21 -12.72
N VAL A 434 3.74 5.49 -11.84
CA VAL A 434 3.95 5.88 -10.45
C VAL A 434 4.62 7.27 -10.37
N ASN A 435 5.64 7.51 -11.21
CA ASN A 435 6.27 8.83 -11.35
C ASN A 435 5.28 9.89 -11.87
N GLY A 436 4.43 9.54 -12.83
CA GLY A 436 3.40 10.46 -13.32
C GLY A 436 2.42 10.91 -12.23
N ILE A 437 1.98 9.98 -11.40
CA ILE A 437 1.13 10.27 -10.24
C ILE A 437 1.90 11.12 -9.20
N ALA A 438 3.18 10.81 -8.96
CA ALA A 438 4.01 11.60 -8.06
C ALA A 438 4.14 13.06 -8.49
N LYS A 439 4.25 13.32 -9.79
CA LYS A 439 4.35 14.69 -10.35
C LYS A 439 3.12 15.56 -10.10
N MET A 440 1.97 14.97 -9.78
CA MET A 440 0.75 15.71 -9.42
C MET A 440 0.74 16.19 -7.95
N GLY A 441 1.71 15.79 -7.12
CA GLY A 441 1.86 16.26 -5.73
C GLY A 441 0.61 16.10 -4.88
N SER A 442 0.37 17.06 -4.00
CA SER A 442 -0.79 17.10 -3.11
C SER A 442 -2.11 17.52 -3.81
N VAL A 443 -2.04 17.87 -5.09
CA VAL A 443 -3.25 18.23 -5.87
C VAL A 443 -4.06 17.00 -6.22
N LEU A 444 -3.40 15.88 -6.54
CA LEU A 444 -4.07 14.67 -7.04
C LEU A 444 -5.17 14.11 -6.11
N PRO A 445 -4.96 13.97 -4.80
CA PRO A 445 -6.00 13.45 -3.91
C PRO A 445 -7.28 14.28 -3.88
N LEU A 446 -7.20 15.55 -4.28
CA LEU A 446 -8.32 16.49 -4.31
C LEU A 446 -9.09 16.48 -5.64
N VAL A 447 -8.55 15.87 -6.71
CA VAL A 447 -9.20 15.80 -8.03
C VAL A 447 -10.36 14.82 -7.99
N ASN A 448 -11.53 15.21 -8.49
CA ASN A 448 -12.67 14.32 -8.61
C ASN A 448 -12.43 13.24 -9.70
N SER A 449 -13.00 12.07 -9.54
CA SER A 449 -12.83 10.97 -10.49
C SER A 449 -13.35 11.30 -11.90
N GLU A 450 -14.37 12.15 -12.02
CA GLU A 450 -14.91 12.62 -13.30
C GLU A 450 -13.98 13.57 -14.04
N ASP A 451 -13.12 14.29 -13.29
CA ASP A 451 -12.11 15.21 -13.85
C ASP A 451 -10.81 14.50 -14.22
N PHE A 452 -10.76 13.18 -14.01
CA PHE A 452 -9.61 12.35 -14.27
C PHE A 452 -9.92 11.32 -15.37
N ALA A 453 -9.35 11.51 -16.53
CA ALA A 453 -9.44 10.60 -17.67
C ALA A 453 -8.18 9.73 -17.77
N ALA A 454 -8.34 8.41 -17.78
CA ALA A 454 -7.23 7.45 -17.91
C ALA A 454 -7.28 6.72 -19.27
N PHE A 455 -6.13 6.64 -19.94
CA PHE A 455 -5.94 5.90 -21.17
C PHE A 455 -5.14 4.64 -20.88
N ASN A 456 -5.66 3.51 -21.34
CA ASN A 456 -5.07 2.21 -21.09
C ASN A 456 -5.02 1.38 -22.38
N VAL A 457 -3.83 1.17 -22.90
CA VAL A 457 -3.57 0.43 -24.15
C VAL A 457 -2.59 -0.73 -23.92
N LEU A 458 -2.53 -1.26 -22.70
CA LEU A 458 -1.54 -2.29 -22.33
C LEU A 458 -1.97 -3.72 -22.62
N THR A 459 -3.26 -4.00 -22.75
CA THR A 459 -3.73 -5.38 -22.95
C THR A 459 -3.45 -5.86 -24.37
N GLU A 460 -3.17 -7.15 -24.55
CA GLU A 460 -2.96 -7.72 -25.89
C GLU A 460 -4.16 -7.55 -26.80
N GLU A 461 -5.37 -7.54 -26.25
CA GLU A 461 -6.60 -7.23 -26.95
C GLU A 461 -6.62 -5.78 -27.45
N ASN A 462 -6.05 -4.86 -26.70
CA ASN A 462 -6.01 -3.42 -26.99
C ASN A 462 -4.78 -3.00 -27.82
N LYS A 463 -3.78 -3.87 -28.01
CA LYS A 463 -2.60 -3.56 -28.85
C LYS A 463 -2.96 -3.16 -30.30
N LYS A 464 -4.17 -3.45 -30.74
CA LYS A 464 -4.67 -3.04 -32.04
C LYS A 464 -5.32 -1.66 -32.07
N GLU A 465 -5.77 -1.17 -30.91
CA GLU A 465 -6.39 0.14 -30.76
C GLU A 465 -5.39 1.12 -30.15
N LEU A 466 -4.47 1.57 -30.99
CA LEU A 466 -3.51 2.62 -30.63
C LEU A 466 -4.15 4.01 -30.55
N THR A 467 -5.47 4.07 -30.59
CA THR A 467 -6.28 5.29 -30.51
C THR A 467 -7.45 5.07 -29.56
N GLN A 468 -7.62 5.99 -28.62
CA GLN A 468 -8.73 5.99 -27.67
C GLN A 468 -9.24 7.41 -27.48
N THR A 469 -10.57 7.59 -27.37
CA THR A 469 -11.19 8.87 -27.02
C THR A 469 -11.89 8.72 -25.68
N ILE A 470 -11.55 9.56 -24.74
CA ILE A 470 -12.18 9.63 -23.43
C ILE A 470 -12.41 11.09 -23.01
N CYS A 471 -13.22 11.31 -21.98
CA CYS A 471 -13.54 12.63 -21.49
C CYS A 471 -13.14 12.76 -20.02
N THR A 472 -12.67 13.93 -19.63
CA THR A 472 -12.86 14.45 -18.27
C THR A 472 -14.31 14.90 -18.10
N SER A 473 -14.67 15.54 -17.01
CA SER A 473 -16.04 16.08 -16.80
C SER A 473 -16.50 17.00 -17.95
N SER A 474 -15.57 17.71 -18.60
CA SER A 474 -15.92 18.71 -19.61
C SER A 474 -15.08 18.63 -20.90
N ILE A 475 -13.90 18.01 -20.89
CA ILE A 475 -12.97 18.02 -22.03
C ILE A 475 -12.88 16.65 -22.66
N GLN A 476 -13.12 16.60 -23.98
CA GLN A 476 -12.94 15.41 -24.79
C GLN A 476 -11.52 15.36 -25.36
N ILE A 477 -10.83 14.23 -25.19
CA ILE A 477 -9.44 14.05 -25.57
C ILE A 477 -9.31 12.77 -26.39
N LYS A 478 -8.76 12.90 -27.60
CA LYS A 478 -8.34 11.77 -28.40
C LYS A 478 -6.86 11.48 -28.17
N TYR A 479 -6.56 10.31 -27.64
CA TYR A 479 -5.21 9.79 -27.43
C TYR A 479 -4.79 8.90 -28.62
N GLU A 480 -3.58 9.10 -29.11
CA GLU A 480 -3.00 8.30 -30.20
C GLU A 480 -1.53 7.98 -29.88
N THR A 481 -1.19 6.70 -29.88
CA THR A 481 0.17 6.22 -29.62
C THR A 481 0.62 5.22 -30.67
N LYS A 482 1.92 5.03 -30.82
CA LYS A 482 2.51 3.99 -31.68
C LYS A 482 2.96 2.77 -30.92
N ASN A 483 3.24 2.93 -29.63
CA ASN A 483 3.94 1.95 -28.81
C ASN A 483 3.07 1.37 -27.67
N GLY A 484 1.81 1.75 -27.58
CA GLY A 484 0.99 1.45 -26.41
C GLY A 484 1.33 2.36 -25.23
N GLY A 485 1.14 1.87 -24.03
CA GLY A 485 1.40 2.59 -22.80
C GLY A 485 0.13 3.02 -22.07
N VAL A 486 0.31 3.65 -20.91
CA VAL A 486 -0.75 4.29 -20.14
C VAL A 486 -0.53 5.80 -20.10
N ALA A 487 -1.62 6.53 -20.05
CA ALA A 487 -1.59 7.98 -20.01
C ALA A 487 -2.80 8.50 -19.24
N TYR A 488 -2.73 9.76 -18.85
CA TYR A 488 -3.88 10.41 -18.22
C TYR A 488 -4.03 11.86 -18.67
N ALA A 489 -5.26 12.35 -18.49
CA ALA A 489 -5.58 13.75 -18.54
C ALA A 489 -6.37 14.12 -17.29
N ILE A 490 -6.00 15.22 -16.65
CA ILE A 490 -6.66 15.72 -15.43
C ILE A 490 -7.08 17.17 -15.67
N GLU A 491 -8.37 17.45 -15.47
CA GLU A 491 -8.91 18.79 -15.44
C GLU A 491 -8.92 19.28 -13.99
N ASN A 492 -8.26 20.41 -13.72
CA ASN A 492 -8.26 21.03 -12.41
C ASN A 492 -8.27 22.55 -12.52
N GLY A 493 -9.39 23.17 -12.15
CA GLY A 493 -9.63 24.59 -12.30
C GLY A 493 -9.56 25.05 -13.76
N GLU A 494 -8.69 25.99 -14.05
CA GLU A 494 -8.50 26.51 -15.42
C GLU A 494 -7.43 25.74 -16.24
N TYR A 495 -6.90 24.63 -15.69
CA TYR A 495 -5.81 23.89 -16.31
C TYR A 495 -6.20 22.44 -16.65
N LEU A 496 -5.63 21.98 -17.76
CA LEU A 496 -5.58 20.58 -18.14
C LEU A 496 -4.15 20.07 -17.99
N TYR A 497 -3.98 18.95 -17.29
CA TYR A 497 -2.71 18.27 -17.09
C TYR A 497 -2.69 17.02 -17.92
N LEU A 498 -1.60 16.80 -18.69
CA LEU A 498 -1.44 15.65 -19.57
C LEU A 498 -0.14 14.93 -19.23
N TYR A 499 -0.20 13.61 -19.14
CA TYR A 499 0.97 12.76 -18.89
C TYR A 499 0.85 11.46 -19.67
N SER A 500 1.99 10.92 -20.11
CA SER A 500 2.07 9.61 -20.77
C SER A 500 3.36 8.89 -20.41
N THR A 501 3.26 7.57 -20.27
CA THR A 501 4.42 6.68 -20.07
C THR A 501 5.21 6.43 -21.37
N GLN A 502 4.64 6.78 -22.52
CA GLN A 502 5.26 6.69 -23.84
C GLN A 502 4.98 7.97 -24.64
N ASP A 503 5.80 8.25 -25.65
CA ASP A 503 5.50 9.34 -26.58
C ASP A 503 4.15 9.10 -27.27
N CYS A 504 3.29 10.10 -27.23
CA CYS A 504 1.95 10.03 -27.80
C CYS A 504 1.47 11.37 -28.34
N ASN A 505 0.34 11.36 -29.03
CA ASN A 505 -0.40 12.56 -29.36
C ASN A 505 -1.71 12.60 -28.59
N MET A 506 -2.05 13.76 -28.05
CA MET A 506 -3.34 14.03 -27.43
C MET A 506 -4.00 15.21 -28.12
N THR A 507 -5.18 14.98 -28.71
CA THR A 507 -5.94 16.03 -29.38
C THR A 507 -7.10 16.45 -28.50
N ILE A 508 -7.16 17.74 -28.17
CA ILE A 508 -8.29 18.34 -27.45
C ILE A 508 -9.35 18.71 -28.47
N GLU A 509 -10.55 18.09 -28.37
CA GLU A 509 -11.55 18.18 -29.44
C GLU A 509 -12.61 19.26 -29.20
N ASN A 510 -12.98 19.55 -27.96
CA ASN A 510 -14.12 20.44 -27.63
C ASN A 510 -13.76 21.65 -26.77
N ALA A 511 -12.49 21.98 -26.62
CA ALA A 511 -12.06 23.15 -25.86
C ALA A 511 -11.04 24.00 -26.62
N SER A 512 -11.04 25.29 -26.35
CA SER A 512 -9.94 26.18 -26.76
C SER A 512 -9.00 26.40 -25.58
N PHE A 513 -7.70 26.53 -25.87
CA PHE A 513 -6.66 26.65 -24.87
C PHE A 513 -5.54 27.60 -25.31
N THR A 514 -4.61 27.89 -24.41
CA THR A 514 -3.40 28.65 -24.75
C THR A 514 -2.47 27.76 -25.58
N TYR A 515 -1.90 28.30 -26.66
CA TYR A 515 -0.91 27.58 -27.48
C TYR A 515 0.47 27.49 -26.82
N LYS A 516 0.51 27.55 -25.49
CA LYS A 516 1.69 27.35 -24.66
C LYS A 516 1.35 26.29 -23.62
N ALA A 517 2.16 25.26 -23.53
CA ALA A 517 2.16 24.31 -22.45
C ALA A 517 3.39 24.51 -21.56
N ASP A 518 3.21 24.53 -20.28
CA ASP A 518 4.29 24.42 -19.31
C ASP A 518 4.55 22.94 -19.03
N ILE A 519 5.82 22.57 -18.85
CA ILE A 519 6.25 21.23 -18.50
C ILE A 519 6.89 21.28 -17.12
N GLY A 520 6.52 20.37 -16.21
CA GLY A 520 7.05 20.41 -14.84
C GLY A 520 6.40 19.39 -13.91
N HIS A 521 6.27 19.76 -12.66
CA HIS A 521 5.67 18.95 -11.60
C HIS A 521 5.14 19.83 -10.49
N PHE A 522 4.37 19.24 -9.57
CA PHE A 522 3.98 19.92 -8.35
C PHE A 522 4.98 19.68 -7.23
N GLU A 523 5.37 20.72 -6.53
CA GLU A 523 5.95 20.68 -5.19
C GLU A 523 4.84 21.11 -4.23
N VAL A 524 4.35 20.17 -3.45
CA VAL A 524 3.13 20.31 -2.64
C VAL A 524 1.94 20.70 -3.54
N ASP A 525 1.53 21.95 -3.56
CA ASP A 525 0.42 22.52 -4.34
C ASP A 525 0.86 23.54 -5.40
N GLU A 526 2.15 23.88 -5.47
CA GLU A 526 2.71 24.80 -6.46
C GLU A 526 3.26 24.03 -7.68
N PHE A 527 2.85 24.42 -8.88
CA PHE A 527 3.38 23.84 -10.11
C PHE A 527 4.71 24.50 -10.50
N ILE A 528 5.79 23.75 -10.37
CA ILE A 528 7.13 24.17 -10.75
C ILE A 528 7.34 23.95 -12.24
N VAL A 529 7.64 25.04 -12.97
CA VAL A 529 7.87 24.99 -14.42
C VAL A 529 9.34 24.72 -14.69
N GLU A 530 9.62 23.59 -15.33
CA GLU A 530 10.97 23.20 -15.75
C GLU A 530 11.25 23.62 -17.20
N ASP A 531 10.21 23.59 -18.06
CA ASP A 531 10.30 23.93 -19.49
C ASP A 531 8.94 24.44 -19.99
N SER A 532 8.91 24.95 -21.22
CA SER A 532 7.68 25.38 -21.89
C SER A 532 7.81 25.21 -23.40
N GLU A 533 6.73 24.81 -24.05
CA GLU A 533 6.71 24.69 -25.51
C GLU A 533 5.43 25.25 -26.15
N ILE A 534 5.51 25.54 -27.44
CA ILE A 534 4.35 25.93 -28.24
C ILE A 534 3.62 24.67 -28.68
N VAL A 535 2.33 24.59 -28.38
CA VAL A 535 1.50 23.43 -28.70
C VAL A 535 0.40 23.80 -29.70
N ASN A 536 -0.03 22.81 -30.47
CA ASN A 536 -1.16 22.87 -31.40
C ASN A 536 -2.37 22.15 -30.78
N PRO A 537 -3.55 22.13 -31.40
CA PRO A 537 -4.68 21.31 -30.96
C PRO A 537 -4.37 19.84 -30.74
N THR A 538 -3.46 19.28 -31.51
CA THR A 538 -2.82 17.97 -31.25
C THR A 538 -1.48 18.22 -30.57
N ILE A 539 -1.39 17.80 -29.32
CA ILE A 539 -0.22 17.98 -28.46
C ILE A 539 0.62 16.71 -28.51
N SER A 540 1.88 16.87 -28.90
CA SER A 540 2.85 15.75 -28.83
C SER A 540 3.37 15.66 -27.39
N VAL A 541 2.75 14.79 -26.59
CA VAL A 541 3.14 14.55 -25.20
C VAL A 541 4.37 13.66 -25.17
N GLY A 542 5.49 14.21 -24.70
CA GLY A 542 6.74 13.47 -24.56
C GLY A 542 6.68 12.50 -23.37
N LYS A 543 7.36 11.36 -23.52
CA LYS A 543 7.45 10.34 -22.49
C LYS A 543 7.85 10.92 -21.13
N GLU A 544 7.08 10.57 -20.06
CA GLU A 544 7.33 10.91 -18.66
C GLU A 544 7.36 12.43 -18.35
N LYS A 545 6.78 13.25 -19.24
CA LYS A 545 6.62 14.68 -19.01
C LYS A 545 5.19 15.01 -18.59
N LEU A 546 5.05 15.84 -17.56
CA LEU A 546 3.75 16.39 -17.16
C LEU A 546 3.57 17.76 -17.80
N TYR A 547 2.56 17.89 -18.66
CA TYR A 547 2.19 19.10 -19.34
C TYR A 547 1.05 19.79 -18.59
N ARG A 548 1.15 21.11 -18.40
CA ARG A 548 0.08 21.95 -17.87
C ARG A 548 -0.36 22.94 -18.96
N ILE A 549 -1.64 22.94 -19.29
CA ILE A 549 -2.20 23.75 -20.38
C ILE A 549 -3.39 24.55 -19.85
N LYS A 550 -3.38 25.87 -20.07
CA LYS A 550 -4.48 26.73 -19.64
C LYS A 550 -5.65 26.66 -20.62
N ILE A 551 -6.81 26.27 -20.13
CA ILE A 551 -8.08 26.22 -20.87
C ILE A 551 -8.68 27.64 -20.91
N ARG A 552 -9.21 28.04 -22.08
CA ARG A 552 -9.84 29.35 -22.29
C ARG A 552 -11.36 29.27 -22.34
N SER A 553 -11.89 28.29 -23.04
CA SER A 553 -13.33 28.05 -23.15
C SER A 553 -13.62 26.62 -23.55
N ILE A 554 -14.76 26.10 -23.10
CA ILE A 554 -15.27 24.77 -23.42
C ILE A 554 -16.51 24.95 -24.29
N ASN A 555 -16.55 24.26 -25.42
CA ASN A 555 -17.70 24.26 -26.32
C ASN A 555 -18.72 23.23 -25.81
N LYS A 556 -19.82 23.68 -25.25
CA LYS A 556 -20.86 22.84 -24.60
C LYS A 556 -21.72 21.99 -25.56
N GLU A 557 -21.42 21.95 -26.88
CA GLU A 557 -22.24 21.27 -27.89
C GLU A 557 -21.87 19.80 -28.14
N VAL A 558 -21.15 19.14 -27.26
CA VAL A 558 -20.97 17.68 -27.39
C VAL A 558 -22.00 16.98 -26.51
N SER A 559 -23.06 16.50 -27.17
CA SER A 559 -24.11 15.70 -26.55
C SER A 559 -23.54 14.54 -25.73
N SER A 560 -24.10 14.36 -24.55
CA SER A 560 -23.94 13.17 -23.71
C SER A 560 -24.17 11.88 -24.49
N THR A 561 -23.14 11.35 -25.12
CA THR A 561 -23.05 9.92 -25.38
C THR A 561 -22.58 9.28 -24.08
N THR A 562 -23.53 8.84 -23.28
CA THR A 562 -23.33 8.00 -22.11
C THR A 562 -22.37 6.86 -22.51
N ASN A 563 -21.22 6.83 -21.87
CA ASN A 563 -20.30 5.70 -21.92
C ASN A 563 -20.94 4.49 -21.22
N GLU A 564 -21.82 3.76 -21.92
CA GLU A 564 -22.32 2.46 -21.46
C GLU A 564 -21.35 1.30 -21.79
N ASN A 565 -20.14 1.61 -22.28
CA ASN A 565 -19.15 0.61 -22.67
C ASN A 565 -17.77 0.86 -22.01
N VAL A 566 -17.72 0.84 -20.68
CA VAL A 566 -16.43 0.70 -19.95
C VAL A 566 -16.53 -0.45 -18.95
#